data_b82a1b31f126119ed3ee01504dc8a444
#
_entry.id   b82a1b31f126119ed3ee01504dc8a444
#
_cell.length_a   1.000
_cell.length_b   1.000
_cell.length_c   1.000
_cell.angle_alpha   90.00
_cell.angle_beta   90.00
_cell.angle_gamma   90.00
#
_symmetry.space_group_name_H-M   'P 1'
#
loop_
_entity.id
_entity.type
_entity.pdbx_description
1 polymer ?
#
loop_
_entity_poly.entity_id
_entity_poly.type
_entity_poly.pdbx_seq_one_letter_code
_entity_poly.pdbx_strand_id
1 'polypeptide(L)'
;MVEETKINNELRALRIRLDQINTRLQGIILERADIVKQVAKVKNVNNLSVFQPSREMEILRELNNSNLGSFNLKQIWGIWRGIINANTAIQSKLNIIMEKNIKKNNRDLILHNFGSINNLIEDENA
;
A
#
# COMPACT_ATOMS: atom_id res chain seq x y z
N MET A 1 -44.97 13.61 4.89
CA MET A 1 -44.32 14.33 3.75
C MET A 1 -43.22 15.29 4.25
N VAL A 2 -43.54 16.19 5.18
CA VAL A 2 -42.55 17.12 5.74
C VAL A 2 -41.43 16.39 6.49
N GLU A 3 -41.75 15.37 7.29
CA GLU A 3 -40.77 14.55 8.00
C GLU A 3 -39.90 13.73 7.07
N GLU A 4 -40.51 13.14 6.03
CA GLU A 4 -39.78 12.37 5.02
C GLU A 4 -38.74 13.22 4.29
N THR A 5 -39.11 14.43 3.91
CA THR A 5 -38.18 15.39 3.27
C THR A 5 -37.08 15.80 4.23
N LYS A 6 -37.43 16.04 5.52
CA LYS A 6 -36.44 16.35 6.56
C LYS A 6 -35.46 15.21 6.75
N ILE A 7 -35.93 13.95 6.83
CA ILE A 7 -35.09 12.76 6.95
C ILE A 7 -34.18 12.62 5.75
N ASN A 8 -34.70 12.80 4.53
CA ASN A 8 -33.92 12.73 3.30
C ASN A 8 -32.84 13.80 3.27
N ASN A 9 -33.13 15.02 3.73
CA ASN A 9 -32.14 16.09 3.80
C ASN A 9 -31.07 15.81 4.85
N GLU A 10 -31.42 15.24 5.98
CA GLU A 10 -30.49 14.84 7.02
C GLU A 10 -29.56 13.73 6.51
N LEU A 11 -30.11 12.71 5.84
CA LEU A 11 -29.33 11.64 5.25
C LEU A 11 -28.39 12.16 4.18
N ARG A 12 -28.84 13.07 3.33
CA ARG A 12 -28.02 13.69 2.31
C ARG A 12 -26.83 14.42 2.92
N ALA A 13 -27.08 15.22 3.95
CA ALA A 13 -26.02 15.95 4.64
C ALA A 13 -24.98 15.02 5.25
N LEU A 14 -25.41 13.92 5.87
CA LEU A 14 -24.52 12.93 6.45
C LEU A 14 -23.73 12.19 5.37
N ARG A 15 -24.35 11.84 4.26
CA ARG A 15 -23.66 11.22 3.12
C ARG A 15 -22.61 12.12 2.50
N ILE A 16 -22.89 13.42 2.39
CA ILE A 16 -21.90 14.40 1.93
C ILE A 16 -20.69 14.41 2.87
N ARG A 17 -20.92 14.37 4.18
CA ARG A 17 -19.84 14.30 5.18
C ARG A 17 -19.04 13.01 5.04
N LEU A 18 -19.72 11.88 4.83
CA LEU A 18 -19.03 10.59 4.59
C LEU A 18 -18.19 10.63 3.32
N ASP A 19 -18.71 11.23 2.25
CA ASP A 19 -17.96 11.36 0.99
C ASP A 19 -16.70 12.20 1.18
N GLN A 20 -16.78 13.26 1.97
CA GLN A 20 -15.61 14.08 2.32
C GLN A 20 -14.60 13.30 3.13
N ILE A 21 -15.05 12.50 4.09
CA ILE A 21 -14.20 11.62 4.90
C ILE A 21 -13.54 10.57 4.01
N ASN A 22 -14.30 9.96 3.10
CA ASN A 22 -13.79 8.96 2.17
C ASN A 22 -12.67 9.54 1.27
N THR A 23 -12.85 10.76 0.80
CA THR A 23 -11.83 11.44 0.00
C THR A 23 -10.55 11.68 0.81
N ARG A 24 -10.69 12.13 2.05
CA ARG A 24 -9.53 12.33 2.94
C ARG A 24 -8.85 11.01 3.28
N LEU A 25 -9.65 9.98 3.57
CA LEU A 25 -9.13 8.65 3.89
C LEU A 25 -8.34 8.07 2.72
N GLN A 26 -8.86 8.17 1.51
CA GLN A 26 -8.15 7.73 0.31
C GLN A 26 -6.84 8.49 0.15
N GLY A 27 -6.85 9.81 0.35
CA GLY A 27 -5.63 10.62 0.28
C GLY A 27 -4.58 10.18 1.29
N ILE A 28 -4.98 9.86 2.52
CA ILE A 28 -4.08 9.38 3.57
C ILE A 28 -3.52 8.00 3.23
N ILE A 29 -4.35 7.10 2.69
CA ILE A 29 -3.90 5.79 2.25
C ILE A 29 -2.85 5.91 1.13
N LEU A 30 -3.07 6.81 0.17
CA LEU A 30 -2.11 7.07 -0.90
C LEU A 30 -0.81 7.67 -0.38
N GLU A 31 -0.89 8.60 0.56
CA GLU A 31 0.27 9.19 1.23
C GLU A 31 1.08 8.11 1.95
N ARG A 32 0.39 7.23 2.68
CA ARG A 32 1.03 6.10 3.34
C ARG A 32 1.74 5.17 2.34
N ALA A 33 1.12 4.91 1.20
CA ALA A 33 1.71 4.09 0.15
C ALA A 33 3.00 4.71 -0.41
N ASP A 34 3.06 6.03 -0.53
CA ASP A 34 4.28 6.72 -0.97
C ASP A 34 5.42 6.55 0.04
N ILE A 35 5.12 6.62 1.33
CA ILE A 35 6.11 6.34 2.38
C ILE A 35 6.57 4.88 2.34
N VAL A 36 5.64 3.96 2.11
CA VAL A 36 5.96 2.54 1.96
C VAL A 36 6.93 2.30 0.79
N LYS A 37 6.77 3.01 -0.32
CA LYS A 37 7.73 2.96 -1.44
C LYS A 37 9.11 3.43 -1.02
N GLN A 38 9.20 4.47 -0.21
CA GLN A 38 10.48 4.95 0.33
C GLN A 38 11.12 3.91 1.25
N VAL A 39 10.32 3.28 2.10
CA VAL A 39 10.77 2.17 2.96
C VAL A 39 11.29 1.01 2.11
N ALA A 40 10.60 0.67 1.03
CA ALA A 40 11.02 -0.40 0.12
C ALA A 40 12.40 -0.11 -0.49
N LYS A 41 12.66 1.14 -0.89
CA LYS A 41 13.97 1.54 -1.41
C LYS A 41 15.07 1.36 -0.38
N VAL A 42 14.83 1.79 0.86
CA VAL A 42 15.81 1.62 1.95
C VAL A 42 16.08 0.15 2.23
N LYS A 43 15.03 -0.67 2.28
CA LYS A 43 15.17 -2.12 2.49
C LYS A 43 15.98 -2.76 1.37
N ASN A 44 15.70 -2.39 0.12
CA ASN A 44 16.39 -2.96 -1.03
C ASN A 44 17.87 -2.63 -1.02
N VAL A 45 18.23 -1.38 -0.73
CA VAL A 45 19.63 -0.95 -0.64
C VAL A 45 20.38 -1.71 0.45
N ASN A 46 19.70 -2.07 1.54
CA ASN A 46 20.29 -2.77 2.69
C ASN A 46 20.03 -4.28 2.70
N ASN A 47 19.49 -4.83 1.61
CA ASN A 47 19.16 -6.26 1.47
C ASN A 47 18.21 -6.78 2.55
N LEU A 48 17.26 -5.95 2.98
CA LEU A 48 16.25 -6.34 3.96
C LEU A 48 15.01 -6.92 3.29
N SER A 49 14.37 -7.87 3.99
CA SER A 49 13.14 -8.50 3.51
C SER A 49 11.96 -7.54 3.52
N VAL A 50 11.10 -7.65 2.51
CA VAL A 50 9.80 -6.97 2.46
C VAL A 50 8.90 -7.44 3.59
N PHE A 51 8.89 -8.74 3.86
CA PHE A 51 8.07 -9.34 4.91
C PHE A 51 8.75 -9.20 6.26
N GLN A 52 8.10 -8.49 7.18
CA GLN A 52 8.59 -8.28 8.55
C GLN A 52 7.48 -8.56 9.56
N PRO A 53 7.34 -9.81 10.02
CA PRO A 53 6.29 -10.18 10.98
C PRO A 53 6.37 -9.41 12.29
N SER A 54 7.56 -9.01 12.73
CA SER A 54 7.74 -8.21 13.94
C SER A 54 7.05 -6.84 13.83
N ARG A 55 7.09 -6.22 12.65
CA ARG A 55 6.41 -4.94 12.42
C ARG A 55 4.90 -5.09 12.45
N GLU A 56 4.37 -6.16 11.86
CA GLU A 56 2.94 -6.47 11.92
C GLU A 56 2.48 -6.67 13.37
N MET A 57 3.27 -7.36 14.17
CA MET A 57 2.98 -7.57 15.58
C MET A 57 3.00 -6.27 16.38
N GLU A 58 3.92 -5.35 16.07
CA GLU A 58 3.95 -4.01 16.68
C GLU A 58 2.65 -3.26 16.40
N ILE A 59 2.23 -3.23 15.15
CA ILE A 59 0.99 -2.55 14.74
C ILE A 59 -0.21 -3.16 15.48
N LEU A 60 -0.28 -4.48 15.56
CA LEU A 60 -1.36 -5.17 16.27
C LEU A 60 -1.38 -4.79 17.76
N ARG A 61 -0.23 -4.74 18.42
CA ARG A 61 -0.13 -4.33 19.81
C ARG A 61 -0.58 -2.88 20.03
N GLU A 62 -0.14 -1.99 19.16
CA GLU A 62 -0.55 -0.59 19.21
C GLU A 62 -2.07 -0.44 19.04
N LEU A 63 -2.65 -1.17 18.11
CA LEU A 63 -4.09 -1.19 17.89
C LEU A 63 -4.83 -1.73 19.13
N ASN A 64 -4.33 -2.82 19.70
CA ASN A 64 -4.95 -3.40 20.91
C ASN A 64 -4.95 -2.43 22.09
N ASN A 65 -3.97 -1.56 22.19
CA ASN A 65 -3.83 -0.58 23.26
C ASN A 65 -4.48 0.77 22.93
N SER A 66 -5.07 0.92 21.76
CA SER A 66 -5.68 2.16 21.32
C SER A 66 -7.20 2.14 21.55
N ASN A 67 -7.81 3.32 21.42
CA ASN A 67 -9.26 3.44 21.42
C ASN A 67 -9.80 2.98 20.06
N LEU A 68 -10.57 1.92 20.05
CA LEU A 68 -11.15 1.35 18.84
C LEU A 68 -12.56 1.88 18.53
N GLY A 69 -13.10 2.76 19.39
CA GLY A 69 -14.45 3.27 19.23
C GLY A 69 -15.50 2.16 19.25
N SER A 70 -16.35 2.13 18.24
CA SER A 70 -17.40 1.11 18.10
C SER A 70 -16.90 -0.21 17.51
N PHE A 71 -15.62 -0.30 17.13
CA PHE A 71 -15.07 -1.50 16.55
C PHE A 71 -14.45 -2.41 17.59
N ASN A 72 -14.45 -3.72 17.35
CA ASN A 72 -13.61 -4.65 18.09
C ASN A 72 -12.23 -4.79 17.42
N LEU A 73 -11.29 -5.41 18.11
CA LEU A 73 -9.94 -5.58 17.59
C LEU A 73 -9.90 -6.36 16.28
N LYS A 74 -10.73 -7.39 16.16
CA LYS A 74 -10.79 -8.22 14.96
C LYS A 74 -11.22 -7.39 13.73
N GLN A 75 -12.18 -6.50 13.90
CA GLN A 75 -12.66 -5.63 12.81
C GLN A 75 -11.59 -4.63 12.41
N ILE A 76 -10.97 -3.95 13.35
CA ILE A 76 -9.90 -2.99 13.09
C ILE A 76 -8.70 -3.71 12.47
N TRP A 77 -8.33 -4.86 13.00
CA TRP A 77 -7.23 -5.64 12.45
C TRP A 77 -7.50 -6.06 11.00
N GLY A 78 -8.74 -6.42 10.67
CA GLY A 78 -9.13 -6.72 9.30
C GLY A 78 -8.87 -5.57 8.33
N ILE A 79 -9.19 -4.35 8.74
CA ILE A 79 -8.94 -3.14 7.95
C ILE A 79 -7.43 -2.92 7.78
N TRP A 80 -6.68 -2.97 8.87
CA TRP A 80 -5.23 -2.79 8.85
C TRP A 80 -4.51 -3.86 8.04
N ARG A 81 -4.97 -5.09 8.15
CA ARG A 81 -4.43 -6.20 7.39
C ARG A 81 -4.61 -6.00 5.89
N GLY A 82 -5.74 -5.45 5.47
CA GLY A 82 -5.97 -5.08 4.08
C GLY A 82 -4.97 -4.03 3.60
N ILE A 83 -4.75 -2.99 4.40
CA ILE A 83 -3.77 -1.94 4.11
C ILE A 83 -2.35 -2.51 4.04
N ILE A 84 -1.96 -3.31 5.02
CA ILE A 84 -0.63 -3.92 5.10
C ILE A 84 -0.39 -4.84 3.90
N ASN A 85 -1.36 -5.69 3.56
CA ASN A 85 -1.24 -6.59 2.42
C ASN A 85 -1.10 -5.85 1.10
N ALA A 86 -1.88 -4.79 0.90
CA ALA A 86 -1.77 -3.95 -0.28
C ALA A 86 -0.39 -3.30 -0.37
N ASN A 87 0.13 -2.80 0.75
CA ASN A 87 1.45 -2.18 0.80
C ASN A 87 2.58 -3.19 0.60
N THR A 88 2.45 -4.40 1.12
CA THR A 88 3.40 -5.48 0.87
C THR A 88 3.46 -5.83 -0.61
N ALA A 89 2.32 -5.88 -1.28
CA ALA A 89 2.25 -6.10 -2.72
C ALA A 89 2.96 -4.99 -3.50
N ILE A 90 2.79 -3.73 -3.10
CA ILE A 90 3.50 -2.58 -3.70
C ILE A 90 5.00 -2.73 -3.51
N GLN A 91 5.48 -3.07 -2.31
CA GLN A 91 6.90 -3.26 -2.04
C GLN A 91 7.49 -4.40 -2.88
N SER A 92 6.79 -5.52 -2.95
CA SER A 92 7.23 -6.68 -3.74
C SER A 92 7.33 -6.34 -5.23
N LYS A 93 6.34 -5.65 -5.76
CA LYS A 93 6.35 -5.20 -7.16
C LYS A 93 7.51 -4.24 -7.43
N LEU A 94 7.74 -3.29 -6.55
CA LEU A 94 8.84 -2.33 -6.66
C LEU A 94 10.20 -3.02 -6.61
N ASN A 95 10.37 -4.00 -5.74
CA ASN A 95 11.60 -4.78 -5.65
C ASN A 95 11.86 -5.56 -6.94
N ILE A 96 10.84 -6.16 -7.53
CA ILE A 96 10.96 -6.87 -8.81
C ILE A 96 11.39 -5.91 -9.91
N ILE A 97 10.81 -4.74 -9.99
CA ILE A 97 11.18 -3.72 -10.96
C ILE A 97 12.63 -3.28 -10.78
N MET A 98 13.07 -3.05 -9.53
CA MET A 98 14.45 -2.68 -9.22
C MET A 98 15.43 -3.79 -9.60
N GLU A 99 15.10 -5.04 -9.33
CA GLU A 99 15.92 -6.19 -9.75
C GLU A 99 16.03 -6.30 -11.26
N LYS A 100 14.93 -6.13 -11.97
CA LYS A 100 14.93 -6.11 -13.44
C LYS A 100 15.80 -4.99 -13.98
N ASN A 101 15.74 -3.82 -13.40
CA ASN A 101 16.57 -2.69 -13.81
C ASN A 101 18.05 -2.96 -13.55
N ILE A 102 18.41 -3.57 -12.44
CA ILE A 102 19.78 -3.97 -12.14
C ILE A 102 20.26 -5.01 -13.17
N LYS A 103 19.47 -6.02 -13.43
CA LYS A 103 19.77 -7.04 -14.44
C LYS A 103 19.91 -6.43 -15.83
N LYS A 104 19.04 -5.51 -16.18
CA LYS A 104 19.10 -4.79 -17.44
C LYS A 104 20.40 -3.99 -17.55
N ASN A 105 20.76 -3.25 -16.52
CA ASN A 105 22.01 -2.48 -16.51
C ASN A 105 23.24 -3.38 -16.63
N ASN A 106 23.27 -4.46 -15.86
CA ASN A 106 24.35 -5.45 -15.96
C ASN A 106 24.40 -6.08 -17.35
N ARG A 107 23.26 -6.26 -17.94
CA ARG A 107 23.14 -6.84 -19.25
C ARG A 107 23.49 -5.89 -20.36
N ASP A 108 23.16 -4.64 -20.23
CA ASP A 108 23.61 -3.63 -21.19
C ASP A 108 25.13 -3.56 -21.21
N LEU A 109 25.79 -3.75 -20.06
CA LEU A 109 27.24 -3.89 -19.98
C LEU A 109 27.73 -5.14 -20.73
N ILE A 110 27.05 -6.25 -20.58
CA ILE A 110 27.35 -7.50 -21.27
C ILE A 110 27.03 -7.36 -22.76
N LEU A 111 25.90 -6.78 -23.09
CA LEU A 111 25.46 -6.54 -24.45
C LEU A 111 26.36 -5.63 -25.23
N HIS A 112 26.94 -4.66 -24.60
CA HIS A 112 27.96 -3.81 -25.20
C HIS A 112 29.12 -4.65 -25.69
N ASN A 113 29.37 -5.79 -25.08
CA ASN A 113 30.44 -6.70 -25.44
C ASN A 113 29.99 -7.90 -26.31
N PHE A 114 28.73 -8.34 -26.18
CA PHE A 114 28.29 -9.63 -26.73
C PHE A 114 27.06 -9.56 -27.64
N GLY A 115 26.49 -8.38 -27.91
CA GLY A 115 25.34 -8.23 -28.79
C GLY A 115 23.99 -8.26 -28.06
N SER A 116 22.92 -8.36 -28.83
CA SER A 116 21.59 -8.14 -28.30
C SER A 116 21.04 -9.32 -27.51
N ILE A 117 20.23 -9.01 -26.56
CA ILE A 117 19.53 -9.98 -25.74
C ILE A 117 18.12 -9.48 -25.51
N ASN A 118 17.18 -10.12 -26.10
CA ASN A 118 15.83 -9.60 -26.20
C ASN A 118 14.92 -10.03 -25.07
N ASN A 119 15.25 -11.11 -24.37
CA ASN A 119 14.30 -11.76 -23.50
C ASN A 119 14.42 -11.39 -22.04
N LEU A 120 15.26 -10.41 -21.75
CA LEU A 120 15.46 -10.07 -20.35
C LEU A 120 14.58 -8.94 -19.87
N ILE A 121 14.00 -8.21 -20.79
CA ILE A 121 13.00 -7.22 -20.43
C ILE A 121 11.67 -7.93 -20.52
N GLU A 122 11.36 -8.66 -19.48
CA GLU A 122 10.05 -9.24 -19.37
C GLU A 122 9.02 -8.19 -19.03
N ASP A 123 7.78 -8.48 -19.36
CA ASP A 123 6.70 -7.57 -19.15
C ASP A 123 6.55 -7.23 -17.65
N GLU A 124 6.85 -6.01 -17.29
CA GLU A 124 6.74 -5.51 -15.95
C GLU A 124 5.30 -5.41 -15.45
N ASN A 125 4.35 -5.55 -16.33
CA ASN A 125 2.93 -5.50 -16.04
C ASN A 125 2.32 -6.88 -15.80
N ALA A 126 3.10 -7.91 -15.96
CA ALA A 126 2.63 -9.26 -15.71
C ALA A 126 2.47 -9.54 -14.22
#